data_3ff618c128a035e9105f85bcabe21329
#
_entry.id   3ff618c128a035e9105f85bcabe21329
#
_cell.length_a   1.000
_cell.length_b   1.000
_cell.length_c   1.000
_cell.angle_alpha   90.00
_cell.angle_beta   90.00
_cell.angle_gamma   90.00
#
_symmetry.space_group_name_H-M   'P 1'
#
loop_
_entity.id
_entity.type
_entity.pdbx_description
1 polymer ?
#
loop_
_entity_poly.entity_id
_entity_poly.type
_entity_poly.pdbx_seq_one_letter_code
_entity_poly.pdbx_strand_id
1 'polypeptide(L)'
;MSRLTILTKDKAQVTMESMYQDLERRIVASPPGLCPVDLTRSFIKMCLAQSCGKCVPCRVGLRQLARLFDNVLDGEATEETVENIKLTAEGIYYSADCAIGYEAAKLALKSVDGCIDDFESHIHNGFCSCNSNQPVSCVKSCPAGVDIPGYIALVQQKRYADAVRLIRRDNPMPTTCAYICEHPCENRCKRTIIDAPVNIRGLKKMAVDNAGIVPVPECEPDTGKKVAIIGGGPGGLSAAYYLALMGHKVTIFEQRKQLGGMLRYGIPNYRFPRKKLDEEIDSILSTGIEVKKNISVGKDISFDDITDEYDATYISIGAHADKKMGIEGEDARSGIISAVEMLRAIGDGDMPDYTGKRVIVIGGGNVAMDVARSSIRLGASKVSIVYRRRKADMTALEEEVVGAEAEGCDVLELMSPVRIKQDEEGSAIGLV
;
A
#
# COMPACT_ATOMS: atom_id res chain seq x y z
N MET A 1 44.62 -19.94 31.59
CA MET A 1 43.18 -19.80 31.76
C MET A 1 42.50 -20.01 30.40
N SER A 2 41.79 -21.10 30.23
CA SER A 2 41.12 -21.39 28.98
C SER A 2 39.97 -20.38 28.80
N ARG A 3 40.01 -19.64 27.69
CA ARG A 3 38.89 -18.79 27.32
C ARG A 3 37.72 -19.72 27.00
N LEU A 4 36.64 -19.62 27.77
CA LEU A 4 35.38 -20.27 27.44
C LEU A 4 34.95 -19.79 26.05
N THR A 5 34.94 -20.69 25.10
CA THR A 5 34.40 -20.41 23.77
C THR A 5 32.89 -20.35 23.93
N ILE A 6 32.31 -19.15 23.85
CA ILE A 6 30.87 -18.99 23.82
C ILE A 6 30.36 -19.52 22.48
N LEU A 7 29.75 -20.70 22.51
CA LEU A 7 29.20 -21.38 21.32
C LEU A 7 27.90 -20.77 20.80
N THR A 8 27.30 -19.83 21.53
CA THR A 8 26.09 -19.13 21.08
C THR A 8 26.48 -17.86 20.33
N LYS A 9 26.12 -17.82 19.05
CA LYS A 9 26.25 -16.59 18.26
C LYS A 9 25.48 -15.45 18.92
N ASP A 10 26.11 -14.29 19.03
CA ASP A 10 25.42 -13.08 19.46
C ASP A 10 24.26 -12.77 18.50
N LYS A 11 23.14 -12.23 19.04
CA LYS A 11 21.96 -11.86 18.27
C LYS A 11 22.31 -10.89 17.13
N ALA A 12 23.24 -9.97 17.37
CA ALA A 12 23.76 -9.05 16.35
C ALA A 12 24.48 -9.81 15.22
N GLN A 13 25.29 -10.83 15.56
CA GLN A 13 26.00 -11.65 14.59
C GLN A 13 25.04 -12.46 13.70
N VAL A 14 23.98 -13.05 14.28
CA VAL A 14 22.95 -13.78 13.52
C VAL A 14 22.21 -12.84 12.57
N THR A 15 21.86 -11.64 13.05
CA THR A 15 21.21 -10.62 12.23
C THR A 15 22.10 -10.19 11.05
N MET A 16 23.38 -9.95 11.29
CA MET A 16 24.32 -9.56 10.25
C MET A 16 24.52 -10.66 9.20
N GLU A 17 24.62 -11.93 9.63
CA GLU A 17 24.73 -13.06 8.70
C GLU A 17 23.46 -13.20 7.83
N SER A 18 22.27 -13.01 8.40
CA SER A 18 21.01 -13.04 7.65
C SER A 18 20.94 -11.91 6.63
N MET A 19 21.30 -10.69 7.04
CA MET A 19 21.33 -9.53 6.14
C MET A 19 22.36 -9.70 5.02
N TYR A 20 23.52 -10.29 5.33
CA TYR A 20 24.52 -10.63 4.32
C TYR A 20 23.93 -11.57 3.26
N GLN A 21 23.29 -12.65 3.65
CA GLN A 21 22.70 -13.61 2.71
C GLN A 21 21.64 -12.97 1.81
N ASP A 22 20.82 -12.08 2.36
CA ASP A 22 19.81 -11.36 1.59
C ASP A 22 20.43 -10.38 0.59
N LEU A 23 21.47 -9.67 0.98
CA LEU A 23 22.20 -8.75 0.10
C LEU A 23 22.98 -9.49 -0.96
N GLU A 24 23.64 -10.60 -0.62
CA GLU A 24 24.34 -11.46 -1.57
C GLU A 24 23.40 -11.96 -2.67
N ARG A 25 22.19 -12.42 -2.31
CA ARG A 25 21.17 -12.82 -3.29
C ARG A 25 20.75 -11.68 -4.21
N ARG A 26 20.60 -10.47 -3.66
CA ARG A 26 20.21 -9.28 -4.44
C ARG A 26 21.30 -8.81 -5.38
N ILE A 27 22.57 -8.90 -4.97
CA ILE A 27 23.72 -8.56 -5.81
C ILE A 27 23.83 -9.57 -6.96
N VAL A 28 23.75 -10.88 -6.67
CA VAL A 28 23.83 -11.94 -7.69
C VAL A 28 22.64 -11.89 -8.66
N ALA A 29 21.43 -11.58 -8.16
CA ALA A 29 20.25 -11.46 -8.99
C ALA A 29 20.22 -10.18 -9.84
N SER A 30 21.00 -9.16 -9.44
CA SER A 30 21.10 -7.84 -10.08
C SER A 30 19.78 -7.34 -10.66
N PRO A 31 18.71 -7.21 -9.83
CA PRO A 31 17.42 -6.79 -10.35
C PRO A 31 17.53 -5.39 -10.94
N PRO A 32 16.85 -5.10 -12.05
CA PRO A 32 16.88 -3.79 -12.69
C PRO A 32 16.62 -2.66 -11.69
N GLY A 33 17.46 -1.65 -11.69
CA GLY A 33 17.30 -0.44 -10.85
C GLY A 33 17.95 -0.53 -9.46
N LEU A 34 18.67 -1.57 -9.13
CA LEU A 34 19.53 -1.62 -7.93
C LEU A 34 21.00 -1.50 -8.32
N CYS A 35 21.72 -0.59 -7.66
CA CYS A 35 23.14 -0.46 -7.83
C CYS A 35 23.87 -1.40 -6.86
N PRO A 36 24.63 -2.42 -7.35
CA PRO A 36 25.37 -3.34 -6.49
C PRO A 36 26.47 -2.64 -5.70
N VAL A 37 27.06 -1.58 -6.26
CA VAL A 37 28.08 -0.76 -5.59
C VAL A 37 27.49 -0.05 -4.36
N ASP A 38 26.32 0.59 -4.51
CA ASP A 38 25.65 1.30 -3.40
C ASP A 38 25.12 0.34 -2.34
N LEU A 39 24.60 -0.83 -2.74
CA LEU A 39 24.18 -1.88 -1.80
C LEU A 39 25.35 -2.36 -0.95
N THR A 40 26.49 -2.64 -1.59
CA THR A 40 27.70 -3.11 -0.89
C THR A 40 28.24 -2.03 0.04
N ARG A 41 28.35 -0.80 -0.43
CA ARG A 41 28.74 0.35 0.38
C ARG A 41 27.82 0.53 1.60
N SER A 42 26.51 0.41 1.42
CA SER A 42 25.54 0.55 2.51
C SER A 42 25.74 -0.55 3.57
N PHE A 43 26.01 -1.78 3.16
CA PHE A 43 26.33 -2.87 4.07
C PHE A 43 27.65 -2.64 4.82
N ILE A 44 28.71 -2.18 4.13
CA ILE A 44 30.00 -1.84 4.76
C ILE A 44 29.79 -0.75 5.83
N LYS A 45 29.02 0.31 5.54
CA LYS A 45 28.71 1.38 6.51
C LYS A 45 27.92 0.87 7.71
N MET A 46 27.01 -0.07 7.51
CA MET A 46 26.30 -0.71 8.60
C MET A 46 27.23 -1.56 9.46
N CYS A 47 28.14 -2.35 8.85
CA CYS A 47 29.16 -3.09 9.56
C CYS A 47 30.09 -2.17 10.37
N LEU A 48 30.47 -1.04 9.78
CA LEU A 48 31.28 -0.05 10.46
C LEU A 48 30.57 0.54 11.70
N ALA A 49 29.27 0.85 11.57
CA ALA A 49 28.45 1.36 12.69
C ALA A 49 28.29 0.33 13.83
N GLN A 50 28.29 -0.96 13.51
CA GLN A 50 28.19 -2.06 14.49
C GLN A 50 29.54 -2.54 14.99
N SER A 51 30.64 -2.04 14.46
CA SER A 51 32.00 -2.46 14.83
C SER A 51 32.32 -2.06 16.27
N CYS A 52 32.87 -3.01 17.05
CA CYS A 52 33.36 -2.71 18.41
C CYS A 52 34.66 -1.89 18.42
N GLY A 53 35.33 -1.68 17.27
CA GLY A 53 36.54 -0.88 17.12
C GLY A 53 37.83 -1.47 17.73
N LYS A 54 37.81 -2.72 18.22
CA LYS A 54 38.95 -3.36 18.87
C LYS A 54 40.08 -3.67 17.89
N CYS A 55 39.77 -4.37 16.80
CA CYS A 55 40.75 -4.75 15.81
C CYS A 55 41.00 -3.66 14.76
N VAL A 56 42.22 -3.62 14.23
CA VAL A 56 42.62 -2.65 13.21
C VAL A 56 41.83 -2.82 11.90
N PRO A 57 41.57 -4.05 11.41
CA PRO A 57 40.76 -4.24 10.20
C PRO A 57 39.42 -3.57 10.23
N CYS A 58 38.67 -3.63 11.33
CA CYS A 58 37.40 -2.94 11.45
C CYS A 58 37.61 -1.43 11.66
N ARG A 59 38.49 -1.03 12.60
CA ARG A 59 38.66 0.36 13.00
C ARG A 59 39.17 1.27 11.87
N VAL A 60 40.11 0.75 11.06
CA VAL A 60 40.75 1.48 9.97
C VAL A 60 40.27 0.96 8.61
N GLY A 61 40.33 -0.35 8.41
CA GLY A 61 40.07 -0.99 7.13
C GLY A 61 38.64 -0.75 6.62
N LEU A 62 37.60 -0.96 7.46
CA LEU A 62 36.23 -0.71 7.02
C LEU A 62 35.98 0.78 6.69
N ARG A 63 36.62 1.70 7.37
CA ARG A 63 36.53 3.14 7.02
C ARG A 63 37.15 3.44 5.68
N GLN A 64 38.33 2.88 5.43
CA GLN A 64 39.00 2.99 4.15
C GLN A 64 38.17 2.37 3.03
N LEU A 65 37.66 1.16 3.26
CA LEU A 65 36.83 0.45 2.30
C LEU A 65 35.56 1.24 1.97
N ALA A 66 34.84 1.75 2.98
CA ALA A 66 33.66 2.59 2.77
C ALA A 66 33.97 3.84 1.94
N ARG A 67 35.13 4.48 2.19
CA ARG A 67 35.56 5.67 1.45
C ARG A 67 35.88 5.35 -0.02
N LEU A 68 36.51 4.22 -0.29
CA LEU A 68 36.79 3.80 -1.66
C LEU A 68 35.50 3.54 -2.44
N PHE A 69 34.48 2.94 -1.80
CA PHE A 69 33.16 2.80 -2.40
C PHE A 69 32.42 4.14 -2.59
N ASP A 70 32.59 5.10 -1.64
CA ASP A 70 32.08 6.46 -1.82
C ASP A 70 32.70 7.12 -3.06
N ASN A 71 34.01 7.00 -3.27
CA ASN A 71 34.69 7.56 -4.45
C ASN A 71 34.13 6.96 -5.77
N VAL A 72 33.80 5.67 -5.79
CA VAL A 72 33.15 5.04 -6.97
C VAL A 72 31.78 5.67 -7.25
N LEU A 73 30.96 5.87 -6.19
CA LEU A 73 29.63 6.43 -6.34
C LEU A 73 29.62 7.92 -6.67
N ASP A 74 30.63 8.66 -6.19
CA ASP A 74 30.76 10.10 -6.41
C ASP A 74 31.46 10.45 -7.75
N GLY A 75 31.87 9.41 -8.53
CA GLY A 75 32.53 9.58 -9.83
C GLY A 75 34.00 10.01 -9.75
N GLU A 76 34.63 9.88 -8.59
CA GLU A 76 36.03 10.23 -8.34
C GLU A 76 36.99 9.02 -8.46
N ALA A 77 36.45 7.85 -8.79
CA ALA A 77 37.21 6.60 -8.84
C ALA A 77 37.95 6.42 -10.16
N THR A 78 39.06 5.68 -10.07
CA THR A 78 39.84 5.17 -11.20
C THR A 78 39.94 3.66 -11.13
N GLU A 79 40.52 3.01 -12.15
CA GLU A 79 40.77 1.56 -12.13
C GLU A 79 41.63 1.16 -10.90
N GLU A 80 42.61 1.99 -10.52
CA GLU A 80 43.43 1.80 -9.31
C GLU A 80 42.54 1.81 -8.04
N THR A 81 41.44 2.53 -8.03
CA THR A 81 40.50 2.53 -6.90
C THR A 81 39.85 1.17 -6.71
N VAL A 82 39.49 0.48 -7.79
CA VAL A 82 38.91 -0.88 -7.74
C VAL A 82 39.97 -1.89 -7.21
N GLU A 83 41.20 -1.76 -7.65
CA GLU A 83 42.29 -2.59 -7.16
C GLU A 83 42.57 -2.37 -5.66
N ASN A 84 42.52 -1.11 -5.23
CA ASN A 84 42.63 -0.74 -3.81
C ASN A 84 41.42 -1.25 -2.97
N ILE A 85 40.25 -1.35 -3.53
CA ILE A 85 39.07 -1.99 -2.89
C ILE A 85 39.38 -3.47 -2.65
N LYS A 86 39.88 -4.21 -3.66
CA LYS A 86 40.23 -5.61 -3.53
C LYS A 86 41.31 -5.84 -2.47
N LEU A 87 42.40 -5.13 -2.56
CA LEU A 87 43.51 -5.25 -1.60
C LEU A 87 43.07 -4.93 -0.15
N THR A 88 42.27 -3.86 0.03
CA THR A 88 41.76 -3.48 1.34
C THR A 88 40.80 -4.53 1.89
N ALA A 89 39.90 -5.04 1.05
CA ALA A 89 38.95 -6.08 1.44
C ALA A 89 39.65 -7.41 1.78
N GLU A 90 40.64 -7.83 1.00
CA GLU A 90 41.46 -9.03 1.31
C GLU A 90 42.20 -8.88 2.65
N GLY A 91 42.82 -7.71 2.87
CA GLY A 91 43.46 -7.41 4.13
C GLY A 91 42.54 -7.51 5.33
N ILE A 92 41.30 -7.02 5.22
CA ILE A 92 40.28 -7.15 6.25
C ILE A 92 39.82 -8.60 6.40
N TYR A 93 39.57 -9.29 5.28
CA TYR A 93 39.09 -10.66 5.25
C TYR A 93 40.00 -11.63 6.03
N TYR A 94 41.29 -11.53 5.80
CA TYR A 94 42.28 -12.41 6.46
C TYR A 94 42.72 -12.00 7.86
N SER A 95 42.40 -10.76 8.29
CA SER A 95 42.89 -10.23 9.57
C SER A 95 41.80 -9.81 10.55
N ALA A 96 40.51 -9.84 10.17
CA ALA A 96 39.42 -9.48 11.08
C ALA A 96 39.15 -10.58 12.13
N ASP A 97 38.99 -10.15 13.40
CA ASP A 97 38.75 -11.05 14.52
C ASP A 97 37.31 -11.61 14.60
N CYS A 98 36.39 -11.07 13.84
CA CYS A 98 34.96 -11.44 13.95
C CYS A 98 34.20 -11.26 12.63
N ALA A 99 32.99 -11.81 12.60
CA ALA A 99 32.10 -11.79 11.44
C ALA A 99 31.83 -10.39 10.86
N ILE A 100 31.79 -9.32 11.68
CA ILE A 100 31.50 -7.98 11.20
C ILE A 100 32.50 -7.52 10.14
N GLY A 101 33.80 -7.64 10.41
CA GLY A 101 34.84 -7.31 9.44
C GLY A 101 34.90 -8.31 8.29
N TYR A 102 34.87 -9.59 8.62
CA TYR A 102 34.96 -10.70 7.66
C TYR A 102 33.81 -10.63 6.61
N GLU A 103 32.54 -10.51 7.02
CA GLU A 103 31.40 -10.49 6.09
C GLU A 103 31.35 -9.21 5.25
N ALA A 104 31.75 -8.06 5.83
CA ALA A 104 31.88 -6.83 5.06
C ALA A 104 32.90 -6.94 3.93
N ALA A 105 34.09 -7.50 4.25
CA ALA A 105 35.16 -7.71 3.28
C ALA A 105 34.78 -8.73 2.21
N LYS A 106 34.17 -9.86 2.61
CA LYS A 106 33.68 -10.89 1.71
C LYS A 106 32.66 -10.38 0.72
N LEU A 107 31.70 -9.53 1.18
CA LEU A 107 30.72 -8.92 0.30
C LEU A 107 31.38 -7.95 -0.69
N ALA A 108 32.34 -7.14 -0.22
CA ALA A 108 33.08 -6.24 -1.09
C ALA A 108 33.82 -6.98 -2.21
N LEU A 109 34.52 -8.07 -1.89
CA LEU A 109 35.21 -8.91 -2.89
C LEU A 109 34.25 -9.50 -3.90
N LYS A 110 33.13 -10.10 -3.42
CA LYS A 110 32.09 -10.66 -4.30
C LYS A 110 31.41 -9.60 -5.16
N SER A 111 31.22 -8.40 -4.64
CA SER A 111 30.64 -7.28 -5.41
C SER A 111 31.56 -6.86 -6.55
N VAL A 112 32.84 -6.72 -6.29
CA VAL A 112 33.83 -6.35 -7.33
C VAL A 112 33.94 -7.46 -8.37
N ASP A 113 34.07 -8.71 -7.95
CA ASP A 113 34.26 -9.83 -8.87
C ASP A 113 33.00 -10.16 -9.68
N GLY A 114 31.81 -10.04 -9.05
CA GLY A 114 30.55 -10.38 -9.70
C GLY A 114 29.88 -9.24 -10.47
N CYS A 115 30.28 -7.99 -10.23
CA CYS A 115 29.64 -6.81 -10.81
C CYS A 115 30.68 -5.80 -11.34
N ILE A 116 31.80 -6.28 -11.91
CA ILE A 116 32.89 -5.42 -12.38
C ILE A 116 32.39 -4.39 -13.40
N ASP A 117 31.47 -4.78 -14.28
CA ASP A 117 30.88 -3.91 -15.30
C ASP A 117 30.17 -2.69 -14.68
N ASP A 118 29.55 -2.87 -13.49
CA ASP A 118 28.91 -1.77 -12.76
C ASP A 118 29.96 -0.77 -12.23
N PHE A 119 31.09 -1.26 -11.71
CA PHE A 119 32.21 -0.41 -11.28
C PHE A 119 32.80 0.37 -12.46
N GLU A 120 33.08 -0.32 -13.58
CA GLU A 120 33.58 0.30 -14.80
C GLU A 120 32.61 1.36 -15.34
N SER A 121 31.30 1.06 -15.31
CA SER A 121 30.27 2.02 -15.71
C SER A 121 30.26 3.28 -14.83
N HIS A 122 30.45 3.16 -13.51
CA HIS A 122 30.56 4.32 -12.62
C HIS A 122 31.81 5.15 -12.92
N ILE A 123 32.95 4.50 -13.14
CA ILE A 123 34.22 5.16 -13.47
C ILE A 123 34.10 5.87 -14.81
N HIS A 124 33.57 5.19 -15.83
CA HIS A 124 33.45 5.76 -17.18
C HIS A 124 32.48 6.92 -17.28
N ASN A 125 31.30 6.80 -16.63
CA ASN A 125 30.25 7.80 -16.67
C ASN A 125 30.45 8.96 -15.67
N GLY A 126 31.26 8.77 -14.65
CA GLY A 126 31.44 9.72 -13.55
C GLY A 126 30.21 9.87 -12.62
N PHE A 127 29.21 9.00 -12.75
CA PHE A 127 28.01 8.96 -11.90
C PHE A 127 27.32 7.59 -11.95
N CYS A 128 26.49 7.33 -10.94
CA CYS A 128 25.68 6.13 -10.88
C CYS A 128 24.44 6.22 -11.80
N SER A 129 24.43 5.47 -12.90
CA SER A 129 23.29 5.42 -13.82
C SER A 129 22.07 4.66 -13.28
N CYS A 130 22.26 3.79 -12.29
CA CYS A 130 21.18 3.00 -11.67
C CYS A 130 20.09 3.88 -11.02
N ASN A 131 20.47 5.05 -10.50
CA ASN A 131 19.53 5.96 -9.85
C ASN A 131 18.73 6.84 -10.83
N SER A 132 19.18 6.99 -12.07
CA SER A 132 18.51 7.81 -13.07
C SER A 132 17.19 7.21 -13.55
N ASN A 133 17.03 5.89 -13.46
CA ASN A 133 15.84 5.15 -13.91
C ASN A 133 15.00 4.60 -12.74
N GLN A 134 15.37 4.84 -11.48
CA GLN A 134 14.58 4.38 -10.36
C GLN A 134 13.39 5.30 -10.10
N PRO A 135 12.17 4.75 -9.98
CA PRO A 135 11.04 5.57 -9.57
C PRO A 135 11.27 6.12 -8.16
N VAL A 136 10.95 7.40 -7.96
CA VAL A 136 11.04 8.05 -6.64
C VAL A 136 10.19 7.32 -5.59
N SER A 137 10.54 7.47 -4.32
CA SER A 137 9.94 6.71 -3.20
C SER A 137 8.41 6.74 -3.19
N CYS A 138 7.80 7.88 -3.52
CA CYS A 138 6.34 8.04 -3.56
C CYS A 138 5.70 7.21 -4.69
N VAL A 139 6.30 7.15 -5.89
CA VAL A 139 5.83 6.31 -7.01
C VAL A 139 5.97 4.84 -6.67
N LYS A 140 7.14 4.45 -6.11
CA LYS A 140 7.41 3.06 -5.71
C LYS A 140 6.48 2.56 -4.60
N SER A 141 6.01 3.47 -3.73
CA SER A 141 5.07 3.14 -2.66
C SER A 141 3.61 3.19 -3.10
N CYS A 142 3.33 3.72 -4.29
CA CYS A 142 1.99 3.72 -4.85
C CYS A 142 1.66 2.33 -5.42
N PRO A 143 0.61 1.62 -4.94
CA PRO A 143 0.25 0.30 -5.47
C PRO A 143 -0.06 0.31 -6.98
N ALA A 144 -0.55 1.44 -7.51
CA ALA A 144 -0.83 1.62 -8.93
C ALA A 144 0.35 2.20 -9.73
N GLY A 145 1.49 2.51 -9.09
CA GLY A 145 2.67 3.06 -9.77
C GLY A 145 2.47 4.44 -10.42
N VAL A 146 1.48 5.21 -9.99
CA VAL A 146 1.13 6.51 -10.58
C VAL A 146 2.33 7.46 -10.57
N ASP A 147 2.57 8.15 -11.68
CA ASP A 147 3.59 9.20 -11.78
C ASP A 147 3.22 10.42 -10.93
N ILE A 148 3.59 10.34 -9.65
CA ILE A 148 3.27 11.36 -8.65
C ILE A 148 4.00 12.69 -8.93
N PRO A 149 5.31 12.72 -9.18
CA PRO A 149 6.00 13.98 -9.53
C PRO A 149 5.41 14.64 -10.76
N GLY A 150 5.07 13.85 -11.78
CA GLY A 150 4.52 14.35 -13.04
C GLY A 150 3.18 15.07 -12.81
N TYR A 151 2.21 14.44 -12.15
CA TYR A 151 0.93 15.11 -11.94
C TYR A 151 1.03 16.30 -10.95
N ILE A 152 1.94 16.28 -9.96
CA ILE A 152 2.17 17.43 -9.07
C ILE A 152 2.71 18.61 -9.86
N ALA A 153 3.65 18.39 -10.79
CA ALA A 153 4.16 19.44 -11.66
C ALA A 153 3.06 20.05 -12.52
N LEU A 154 2.13 19.23 -13.04
CA LEU A 154 0.97 19.72 -13.80
C LEU A 154 -0.02 20.49 -12.92
N VAL A 155 -0.24 20.07 -11.67
CA VAL A 155 -1.06 20.81 -10.69
C VAL A 155 -0.45 22.16 -10.39
N GLN A 156 0.86 22.25 -10.21
CA GLN A 156 1.58 23.51 -10.00
C GLN A 156 1.35 24.49 -11.16
N GLN A 157 1.29 23.97 -12.40
CA GLN A 157 1.01 24.74 -13.60
C GLN A 157 -0.50 24.99 -13.82
N LYS A 158 -1.37 24.57 -12.89
CA LYS A 158 -2.83 24.63 -13.00
C LYS A 158 -3.39 23.85 -14.20
N ARG A 159 -2.64 22.87 -14.72
CA ARG A 159 -3.03 21.98 -15.81
C ARG A 159 -3.74 20.75 -15.27
N TYR A 160 -4.87 20.98 -14.59
CA TYR A 160 -5.57 19.94 -13.83
C TYR A 160 -6.09 18.79 -14.71
N ALA A 161 -6.60 19.10 -15.91
CA ALA A 161 -7.06 18.08 -16.84
C ALA A 161 -5.94 17.16 -17.30
N ASP A 162 -4.74 17.72 -17.55
CA ASP A 162 -3.57 16.92 -17.92
C ASP A 162 -3.06 16.08 -16.76
N ALA A 163 -3.13 16.61 -15.53
CA ALA A 163 -2.81 15.85 -14.31
C ALA A 163 -3.74 14.63 -14.17
N VAL A 164 -5.05 14.78 -14.40
CA VAL A 164 -6.01 13.68 -14.37
C VAL A 164 -5.74 12.67 -15.48
N ARG A 165 -5.42 13.11 -16.71
CA ARG A 165 -5.03 12.20 -17.81
C ARG A 165 -3.79 11.38 -17.45
N LEU A 166 -2.78 12.02 -16.86
CA LEU A 166 -1.56 11.35 -16.43
C LEU A 166 -1.85 10.30 -15.35
N ILE A 167 -2.70 10.62 -14.35
CA ILE A 167 -3.09 9.67 -13.32
C ILE A 167 -3.86 8.49 -13.91
N ARG A 168 -4.78 8.73 -14.86
CA ARG A 168 -5.61 7.69 -15.49
C ARG A 168 -4.82 6.68 -16.30
N ARG A 169 -3.62 7.01 -16.73
CA ARG A 169 -2.73 6.04 -17.39
C ARG A 169 -2.51 4.79 -16.53
N ASP A 170 -2.32 4.99 -15.23
CA ASP A 170 -1.96 3.92 -14.29
C ASP A 170 -3.08 3.63 -13.26
N ASN A 171 -4.09 4.51 -13.16
CA ASN A 171 -5.22 4.40 -12.24
C ASN A 171 -6.49 4.99 -12.86
N PRO A 172 -7.46 4.16 -13.26
CA PRO A 172 -8.68 4.62 -13.93
C PRO A 172 -9.65 5.37 -13.01
N MET A 173 -9.40 5.34 -11.68
CA MET A 173 -10.26 5.94 -10.65
C MET A 173 -9.53 7.03 -9.85
N PRO A 174 -9.07 8.12 -10.49
CA PRO A 174 -8.33 9.20 -9.85
C PRO A 174 -9.13 9.92 -8.77
N THR A 175 -10.44 10.13 -8.98
CA THR A 175 -11.34 10.81 -8.03
C THR A 175 -11.51 9.97 -6.76
N THR A 176 -11.81 8.69 -6.90
CA THR A 176 -11.87 7.74 -5.77
C THR A 176 -10.60 7.82 -4.93
N CYS A 177 -9.43 7.68 -5.57
CA CYS A 177 -8.16 7.72 -4.85
C CYS A 177 -7.81 9.11 -4.27
N ALA A 178 -8.35 10.19 -4.83
CA ALA A 178 -8.17 11.53 -4.27
C ALA A 178 -8.93 11.72 -2.94
N TYR A 179 -10.08 11.07 -2.79
CA TYR A 179 -10.93 11.21 -1.61
C TYR A 179 -10.61 10.19 -0.50
N ILE A 180 -10.27 8.93 -0.86
CA ILE A 180 -10.25 7.83 0.12
C ILE A 180 -8.97 6.99 0.14
N CYS A 181 -7.94 7.32 -0.65
CA CYS A 181 -6.67 6.60 -0.63
C CYS A 181 -5.98 6.75 0.72
N GLU A 182 -5.41 5.66 1.25
CA GLU A 182 -4.59 5.66 2.48
C GLU A 182 -3.19 6.29 2.29
N HIS A 183 -2.91 6.83 1.11
CA HIS A 183 -1.73 7.60 0.71
C HIS A 183 -0.37 7.07 1.24
N PRO A 184 -0.03 5.78 1.02
CA PRO A 184 1.25 5.23 1.48
C PRO A 184 2.47 5.94 0.88
N CYS A 185 2.28 6.66 -0.20
CA CYS A 185 3.28 7.53 -0.81
C CYS A 185 3.74 8.68 0.11
N GLU A 186 2.86 9.21 0.96
CA GLU A 186 3.19 10.26 1.92
C GLU A 186 4.05 9.70 3.05
N ASN A 187 3.77 8.49 3.53
CA ASN A 187 4.56 7.82 4.57
C ASN A 187 6.02 7.53 4.14
N ARG A 188 6.28 7.49 2.83
CA ARG A 188 7.61 7.28 2.24
C ARG A 188 8.16 8.53 1.57
N CYS A 189 7.54 9.68 1.79
CA CYS A 189 8.01 10.95 1.25
C CYS A 189 9.35 11.33 1.88
N LYS A 190 10.37 11.57 1.05
CA LYS A 190 11.70 11.98 1.55
C LYS A 190 11.67 13.33 2.29
N ARG A 191 10.65 14.16 2.04
CA ARG A 191 10.49 15.43 2.73
C ARG A 191 10.25 15.27 4.24
N THR A 192 9.69 14.14 4.68
CA THR A 192 9.52 13.82 6.13
C THR A 192 10.83 13.83 6.91
N ILE A 193 12.00 13.73 6.21
CA ILE A 193 13.32 13.84 6.86
C ILE A 193 13.60 15.28 7.30
N ILE A 194 12.95 16.26 6.69
CA ILE A 194 13.18 17.70 6.93
C ILE A 194 12.05 18.28 7.78
N ASP A 195 10.80 18.03 7.38
CA ASP A 195 9.59 18.56 8.02
C ASP A 195 8.39 17.60 7.87
N ALA A 196 7.35 17.97 7.13
CA ALA A 196 6.18 17.15 6.86
C ALA A 196 6.20 16.61 5.41
N PRO A 197 5.51 15.48 5.13
CA PRO A 197 5.39 14.97 3.77
C PRO A 197 4.69 15.99 2.86
N VAL A 198 4.96 15.91 1.56
CA VAL A 198 4.14 16.61 0.57
C VAL A 198 2.72 16.06 0.66
N ASN A 199 1.71 16.93 0.73
CA ASN A 199 0.29 16.54 0.74
C ASN A 199 -0.13 16.02 -0.66
N ILE A 200 0.32 14.80 -0.98
CA ILE A 200 0.20 14.17 -2.30
C ILE A 200 -1.27 13.89 -2.63
N ARG A 201 -2.03 13.35 -1.65
CA ARG A 201 -3.46 13.09 -1.81
C ARG A 201 -4.25 14.39 -1.98
N GLY A 202 -3.93 15.42 -1.20
CA GLY A 202 -4.56 16.73 -1.32
C GLY A 202 -4.32 17.39 -2.68
N LEU A 203 -3.10 17.27 -3.23
CA LEU A 203 -2.80 17.76 -4.58
C LEU A 203 -3.54 16.97 -5.66
N LYS A 204 -3.69 15.65 -5.51
CA LYS A 204 -4.53 14.82 -6.38
C LYS A 204 -6.00 15.28 -6.30
N LYS A 205 -6.50 15.55 -5.09
CA LYS A 205 -7.86 16.06 -4.89
C LYS A 205 -8.06 17.41 -5.57
N MET A 206 -7.07 18.32 -5.44
CA MET A 206 -7.09 19.60 -6.17
C MET A 206 -7.17 19.40 -7.69
N ALA A 207 -6.44 18.43 -8.24
CA ALA A 207 -6.51 18.11 -9.66
C ALA A 207 -7.92 17.68 -10.08
N VAL A 208 -8.49 16.65 -9.43
CA VAL A 208 -9.80 16.11 -9.82
C VAL A 208 -10.97 17.06 -9.59
N ASP A 209 -10.89 17.92 -8.58
CA ASP A 209 -11.95 18.89 -8.27
C ASP A 209 -11.96 20.07 -9.26
N ASN A 210 -10.82 20.37 -9.91
CA ASN A 210 -10.68 21.52 -10.83
C ASN A 210 -10.49 21.12 -12.31
N ALA A 211 -10.40 19.82 -12.63
CA ALA A 211 -10.14 19.35 -14.00
C ALA A 211 -11.35 19.49 -14.94
N GLY A 212 -12.57 19.60 -14.40
CA GLY A 212 -13.78 19.47 -15.20
C GLY A 212 -13.94 18.06 -15.78
N ILE A 213 -14.67 17.97 -16.89
CA ILE A 213 -14.84 16.70 -17.62
C ILE A 213 -13.56 16.42 -18.39
N VAL A 214 -12.89 15.32 -18.07
CA VAL A 214 -11.69 14.85 -18.76
C VAL A 214 -12.07 13.64 -19.59
N PRO A 215 -12.01 13.71 -20.93
CA PRO A 215 -12.31 12.58 -21.79
C PRO A 215 -11.37 11.39 -21.52
N VAL A 216 -11.90 10.19 -21.70
CA VAL A 216 -11.09 8.97 -21.73
C VAL A 216 -10.31 8.86 -23.04
N PRO A 217 -9.19 8.14 -23.11
CA PRO A 217 -8.49 7.86 -24.36
C PRO A 217 -9.41 7.13 -25.37
N GLU A 218 -9.11 7.26 -26.64
CA GLU A 218 -9.75 6.45 -27.68
C GLU A 218 -9.41 4.97 -27.47
N CYS A 219 -10.40 4.10 -27.69
CA CYS A 219 -10.18 2.66 -27.61
C CYS A 219 -9.46 2.16 -28.85
N GLU A 220 -8.62 1.14 -28.68
CA GLU A 220 -8.03 0.42 -29.80
C GLU A 220 -9.12 -0.26 -30.67
N PRO A 221 -8.82 -0.63 -31.91
CA PRO A 221 -9.75 -1.32 -32.80
C PRO A 221 -10.32 -2.60 -32.18
N ASP A 222 -11.59 -2.92 -32.51
CA ASP A 222 -12.30 -4.10 -32.01
C ASP A 222 -11.50 -5.39 -32.27
N THR A 223 -11.15 -6.09 -31.22
CA THR A 223 -10.42 -7.36 -31.26
C THR A 223 -11.32 -8.57 -31.58
N GLY A 224 -12.64 -8.37 -31.59
CA GLY A 224 -13.64 -9.44 -31.71
C GLY A 224 -13.78 -10.30 -30.43
N LYS A 225 -13.03 -10.00 -29.36
CA LYS A 225 -13.07 -10.76 -28.12
C LYS A 225 -14.07 -10.17 -27.13
N LYS A 226 -14.82 -11.07 -26.46
CA LYS A 226 -15.79 -10.73 -25.44
C LYS A 226 -15.27 -11.12 -24.04
N VAL A 227 -15.32 -10.20 -23.09
CA VAL A 227 -14.91 -10.46 -21.73
C VAL A 227 -16.05 -10.18 -20.75
N ALA A 228 -16.38 -11.17 -19.93
CA ALA A 228 -17.33 -11.03 -18.83
C ALA A 228 -16.59 -10.60 -17.54
N ILE A 229 -17.17 -9.64 -16.81
CA ILE A 229 -16.69 -9.24 -15.49
C ILE A 229 -17.80 -9.46 -14.49
N ILE A 230 -17.54 -10.28 -13.46
CA ILE A 230 -18.48 -10.56 -12.39
C ILE A 230 -18.16 -9.67 -11.19
N GLY A 231 -19.00 -8.64 -10.99
CA GLY A 231 -18.87 -7.63 -9.94
C GLY A 231 -18.43 -6.26 -10.46
N GLY A 232 -19.28 -5.26 -10.26
CA GLY A 232 -19.11 -3.85 -10.66
C GLY A 232 -18.49 -2.97 -9.57
N GLY A 233 -17.64 -3.55 -8.70
CA GLY A 233 -16.82 -2.82 -7.74
C GLY A 233 -15.56 -2.23 -8.37
N PRO A 234 -14.66 -1.59 -7.57
CA PRO A 234 -13.46 -0.91 -8.10
C PRO A 234 -12.55 -1.85 -8.89
N GLY A 235 -12.42 -3.12 -8.49
CA GLY A 235 -11.63 -4.10 -9.22
C GLY A 235 -12.20 -4.40 -10.60
N GLY A 236 -13.51 -4.67 -10.68
CA GLY A 236 -14.21 -4.93 -11.94
C GLY A 236 -14.23 -3.71 -12.87
N LEU A 237 -14.52 -2.53 -12.34
CA LEU A 237 -14.50 -1.28 -13.09
C LEU A 237 -13.12 -0.96 -13.66
N SER A 238 -12.05 -1.20 -12.88
CA SER A 238 -10.67 -1.00 -13.36
C SER A 238 -10.29 -1.98 -14.46
N ALA A 239 -10.61 -3.26 -14.30
CA ALA A 239 -10.38 -4.26 -15.34
C ALA A 239 -11.19 -3.94 -16.60
N ALA A 240 -12.47 -3.57 -16.45
CA ALA A 240 -13.33 -3.19 -17.56
C ALA A 240 -12.76 -2.03 -18.37
N TYR A 241 -12.29 -0.99 -17.70
CA TYR A 241 -11.70 0.19 -18.34
C TYR A 241 -10.51 -0.17 -19.25
N TYR A 242 -9.52 -0.89 -18.71
CA TYR A 242 -8.34 -1.23 -19.51
C TYR A 242 -8.65 -2.24 -20.62
N LEU A 243 -9.52 -3.21 -20.37
CA LEU A 243 -9.92 -4.17 -21.40
C LEU A 243 -10.71 -3.49 -22.54
N ALA A 244 -11.59 -2.54 -22.20
CA ALA A 244 -12.29 -1.75 -23.23
C ALA A 244 -11.33 -0.86 -24.04
N LEU A 245 -10.36 -0.21 -23.39
CA LEU A 245 -9.32 0.56 -24.08
C LEU A 245 -8.48 -0.31 -25.02
N MET A 246 -8.27 -1.60 -24.69
CA MET A 246 -7.59 -2.56 -25.56
C MET A 246 -8.46 -3.08 -26.72
N GLY A 247 -9.68 -2.57 -26.89
CA GLY A 247 -10.59 -2.94 -27.97
C GLY A 247 -11.41 -4.21 -27.72
N HIS A 248 -11.47 -4.72 -26.48
CA HIS A 248 -12.32 -5.87 -26.15
C HIS A 248 -13.76 -5.41 -25.83
N LYS A 249 -14.73 -6.27 -26.17
CA LYS A 249 -16.13 -6.08 -25.76
C LYS A 249 -16.31 -6.55 -24.34
N VAL A 250 -16.59 -5.62 -23.43
CA VAL A 250 -16.66 -5.91 -22.01
C VAL A 250 -18.10 -5.80 -21.52
N THR A 251 -18.56 -6.83 -20.77
CA THR A 251 -19.86 -6.83 -20.08
C THR A 251 -19.66 -7.05 -18.61
N ILE A 252 -20.16 -6.11 -17.78
CA ILE A 252 -20.15 -6.24 -16.31
C ILE A 252 -21.49 -6.82 -15.83
N PHE A 253 -21.44 -7.90 -15.07
CA PHE A 253 -22.58 -8.46 -14.33
C PHE A 253 -22.52 -7.97 -12.89
N GLU A 254 -23.53 -7.23 -12.44
CA GLU A 254 -23.60 -6.69 -11.09
C GLU A 254 -24.91 -7.11 -10.41
N GLN A 255 -24.81 -7.72 -9.22
CA GLN A 255 -25.98 -8.17 -8.45
C GLN A 255 -26.84 -7.04 -7.88
N ARG A 256 -26.27 -5.83 -7.76
CA ARG A 256 -26.95 -4.68 -7.17
C ARG A 256 -27.49 -3.74 -8.23
N LYS A 257 -28.36 -2.84 -7.75
CA LYS A 257 -28.99 -1.80 -8.61
C LYS A 257 -27.99 -0.75 -9.11
N GLN A 258 -26.86 -0.57 -8.42
CA GLN A 258 -25.85 0.44 -8.74
C GLN A 258 -24.43 -0.16 -8.71
N LEU A 259 -23.57 0.35 -9.60
CA LEU A 259 -22.14 0.05 -9.61
C LEU A 259 -21.40 0.77 -8.48
N GLY A 260 -20.15 0.37 -8.26
CA GLY A 260 -19.23 0.99 -7.31
C GLY A 260 -18.83 0.06 -6.16
N GLY A 261 -19.53 -1.06 -5.95
CA GLY A 261 -19.18 -2.03 -4.90
C GLY A 261 -18.99 -1.36 -3.53
N MET A 262 -17.91 -1.68 -2.82
CA MET A 262 -17.63 -1.10 -1.49
C MET A 262 -17.40 0.41 -1.48
N LEU A 263 -17.09 1.04 -2.61
CA LEU A 263 -17.02 2.50 -2.71
C LEU A 263 -18.39 3.16 -2.46
N ARG A 264 -19.46 2.46 -2.83
CA ARG A 264 -20.85 2.91 -2.63
C ARG A 264 -21.45 2.34 -1.35
N TYR A 265 -21.23 1.04 -1.12
CA TYR A 265 -21.92 0.26 -0.10
C TYR A 265 -21.12 0.07 1.19
N GLY A 266 -19.86 0.53 1.23
CA GLY A 266 -19.00 0.47 2.40
C GLY A 266 -18.50 1.82 2.87
N ILE A 267 -18.37 2.80 1.98
CA ILE A 267 -17.84 4.13 2.32
C ILE A 267 -18.99 5.14 2.41
N PRO A 268 -19.14 5.87 3.54
CA PRO A 268 -20.19 6.86 3.71
C PRO A 268 -20.11 8.04 2.73
N ASN A 269 -21.27 8.59 2.39
CA ASN A 269 -21.39 9.71 1.45
C ASN A 269 -20.61 10.98 1.88
N TYR A 270 -20.47 11.21 3.17
CA TYR A 270 -19.73 12.37 3.69
C TYR A 270 -18.21 12.25 3.48
N ARG A 271 -17.68 11.02 3.35
CA ARG A 271 -16.26 10.76 2.97
C ARG A 271 -16.07 10.79 1.46
N PHE A 272 -16.97 10.14 0.73
CA PHE A 272 -16.92 10.10 -0.72
C PHE A 272 -18.29 10.39 -1.34
N PRO A 273 -18.53 11.65 -1.81
CA PRO A 273 -19.81 12.06 -2.36
C PRO A 273 -20.27 11.19 -3.54
N ARG A 274 -21.50 10.71 -3.49
CA ARG A 274 -22.06 9.80 -4.52
C ARG A 274 -22.01 10.39 -5.92
N LYS A 275 -22.25 11.70 -6.05
CA LYS A 275 -22.14 12.40 -7.33
C LYS A 275 -20.74 12.24 -7.95
N LYS A 276 -19.68 12.36 -7.13
CA LYS A 276 -18.29 12.19 -7.59
C LYS A 276 -17.98 10.76 -8.00
N LEU A 277 -18.53 9.78 -7.29
CA LEU A 277 -18.43 8.37 -7.66
C LEU A 277 -19.14 8.08 -8.98
N ASP A 278 -20.37 8.61 -9.14
CA ASP A 278 -21.17 8.41 -10.35
C ASP A 278 -20.47 9.03 -11.58
N GLU A 279 -19.99 10.28 -11.48
CA GLU A 279 -19.21 10.94 -12.52
C GLU A 279 -17.97 10.12 -12.96
N GLU A 280 -17.29 9.49 -12.01
CA GLU A 280 -16.12 8.66 -12.31
C GLU A 280 -16.51 7.33 -12.97
N ILE A 281 -17.58 6.68 -12.49
CA ILE A 281 -18.13 5.47 -13.11
C ILE A 281 -18.62 5.76 -14.53
N ASP A 282 -19.36 6.85 -14.74
CA ASP A 282 -19.84 7.26 -16.06
C ASP A 282 -18.67 7.50 -17.04
N SER A 283 -17.58 8.09 -16.54
CA SER A 283 -16.37 8.25 -17.33
C SER A 283 -15.76 6.91 -17.75
N ILE A 284 -15.75 5.90 -16.88
CA ILE A 284 -15.29 4.55 -17.20
C ILE A 284 -16.23 3.92 -18.23
N LEU A 285 -17.55 4.02 -18.04
CA LEU A 285 -18.55 3.42 -18.92
C LEU A 285 -18.58 4.08 -20.31
N SER A 286 -18.08 5.31 -20.44
CA SER A 286 -17.99 6.00 -21.73
C SER A 286 -17.04 5.32 -22.73
N THR A 287 -16.24 4.33 -22.29
CA THR A 287 -15.45 3.44 -23.16
C THR A 287 -16.27 2.37 -23.88
N GLY A 288 -17.60 2.33 -23.70
CA GLY A 288 -18.49 1.38 -24.39
C GLY A 288 -18.74 0.07 -23.63
N ILE A 289 -18.47 0.04 -22.35
CA ILE A 289 -18.71 -1.12 -21.46
C ILE A 289 -20.21 -1.35 -21.29
N GLU A 290 -20.67 -2.58 -21.54
CA GLU A 290 -22.03 -3.02 -21.25
C GLU A 290 -22.20 -3.36 -19.78
N VAL A 291 -23.36 -3.02 -19.18
CA VAL A 291 -23.65 -3.33 -17.77
C VAL A 291 -24.97 -4.03 -17.62
N LYS A 292 -24.96 -5.21 -17.02
CA LYS A 292 -26.14 -6.01 -16.64
C LYS A 292 -26.29 -5.93 -15.11
N LYS A 293 -27.17 -5.03 -14.65
CA LYS A 293 -27.46 -4.81 -13.21
C LYS A 293 -28.55 -5.76 -12.73
N ASN A 294 -28.61 -5.99 -11.40
CA ASN A 294 -29.56 -6.87 -10.72
C ASN A 294 -29.45 -8.33 -11.21
N ILE A 295 -28.26 -8.75 -11.61
CA ILE A 295 -27.94 -10.11 -12.04
C ILE A 295 -26.97 -10.74 -11.06
N SER A 296 -27.41 -11.73 -10.31
CA SER A 296 -26.61 -12.53 -9.39
C SER A 296 -26.13 -13.80 -10.09
N VAL A 297 -24.86 -13.85 -10.43
CA VAL A 297 -24.24 -15.04 -11.05
C VAL A 297 -24.28 -16.21 -10.07
N GLY A 298 -24.68 -17.36 -10.56
CA GLY A 298 -24.94 -18.55 -9.75
C GLY A 298 -26.40 -18.66 -9.25
N LYS A 299 -27.22 -17.62 -9.48
CA LYS A 299 -28.65 -17.61 -9.13
C LYS A 299 -29.52 -17.26 -10.33
N ASP A 300 -29.29 -16.10 -10.96
CA ASP A 300 -30.10 -15.60 -12.07
C ASP A 300 -29.52 -16.03 -13.43
N ILE A 301 -28.23 -16.25 -13.51
CA ILE A 301 -27.50 -16.83 -14.63
C ILE A 301 -26.43 -17.78 -14.08
N SER A 302 -26.21 -18.92 -14.73
CA SER A 302 -25.16 -19.84 -14.30
C SER A 302 -23.77 -19.32 -14.67
N PHE A 303 -22.76 -19.78 -13.94
CA PHE A 303 -21.38 -19.47 -14.27
C PHE A 303 -20.97 -20.10 -15.61
N ASP A 304 -21.47 -21.31 -15.88
CA ASP A 304 -21.18 -22.04 -17.12
C ASP A 304 -21.75 -21.30 -18.35
N ASP A 305 -22.98 -20.76 -18.26
CA ASP A 305 -23.55 -19.94 -19.35
C ASP A 305 -22.67 -18.74 -19.69
N ILE A 306 -22.05 -18.11 -18.67
CA ILE A 306 -21.14 -16.99 -18.88
C ILE A 306 -19.85 -17.47 -19.55
N THR A 307 -19.27 -18.59 -19.09
CA THR A 307 -18.02 -19.10 -19.65
C THR A 307 -18.17 -19.62 -21.08
N ASP A 308 -19.37 -20.07 -21.45
CA ASP A 308 -19.68 -20.51 -22.80
C ASP A 308 -19.92 -19.33 -23.78
N GLU A 309 -20.44 -18.20 -23.29
CA GLU A 309 -20.75 -17.03 -24.13
C GLU A 309 -19.54 -16.09 -24.33
N TYR A 310 -18.61 -16.05 -23.36
CA TYR A 310 -17.49 -15.10 -23.34
C TYR A 310 -16.14 -15.80 -23.50
N ASP A 311 -15.20 -15.14 -24.20
CA ASP A 311 -13.84 -15.65 -24.41
C ASP A 311 -13.02 -15.72 -23.09
N ALA A 312 -13.34 -14.85 -22.13
CA ALA A 312 -12.71 -14.84 -20.81
C ALA A 312 -13.65 -14.27 -19.74
N THR A 313 -13.48 -14.73 -18.50
CA THR A 313 -14.27 -14.26 -17.36
C THR A 313 -13.35 -13.77 -16.24
N TYR A 314 -13.58 -12.55 -15.77
CA TYR A 314 -12.87 -11.94 -14.65
C TYR A 314 -13.77 -11.85 -13.42
N ILE A 315 -13.37 -12.50 -12.32
CA ILE A 315 -14.16 -12.58 -11.09
C ILE A 315 -13.65 -11.52 -10.11
N SER A 316 -14.51 -10.54 -9.75
CA SER A 316 -14.21 -9.41 -8.86
C SER A 316 -15.35 -9.13 -7.86
N ILE A 317 -15.87 -10.20 -7.27
CA ILE A 317 -17.05 -10.17 -6.39
C ILE A 317 -16.81 -9.47 -5.05
N GLY A 318 -15.56 -9.22 -4.66
CA GLY A 318 -15.19 -8.55 -3.42
C GLY A 318 -15.44 -9.39 -2.16
N ALA A 319 -15.42 -8.71 -0.99
CA ALA A 319 -15.69 -9.31 0.33
C ALA A 319 -16.91 -8.62 0.95
N HIS A 320 -18.00 -9.36 1.13
CA HIS A 320 -19.29 -8.84 1.60
C HIS A 320 -19.72 -9.41 2.96
N ALA A 321 -18.92 -10.27 3.56
CA ALA A 321 -19.15 -10.82 4.89
C ALA A 321 -18.15 -10.27 5.90
N ASP A 322 -18.64 -9.93 7.07
CA ASP A 322 -17.82 -9.54 8.21
C ASP A 322 -17.26 -10.77 8.94
N LYS A 323 -16.25 -10.52 9.75
CA LYS A 323 -15.70 -11.54 10.65
C LYS A 323 -16.45 -11.50 11.97
N LYS A 324 -16.94 -12.65 12.40
CA LYS A 324 -17.49 -12.80 13.73
C LYS A 324 -16.40 -12.74 14.80
N MET A 325 -16.78 -12.26 15.99
CA MET A 325 -15.88 -12.18 17.14
C MET A 325 -15.64 -13.55 17.80
N GLY A 326 -16.60 -14.45 17.68
CA GLY A 326 -16.56 -15.78 18.32
C GLY A 326 -16.72 -15.73 19.84
N ILE A 327 -17.50 -14.77 20.35
CA ILE A 327 -17.78 -14.63 21.79
C ILE A 327 -19.19 -15.07 22.14
N GLU A 328 -19.40 -15.42 23.41
CA GLU A 328 -20.70 -15.82 23.94
C GLU A 328 -21.74 -14.69 23.73
N GLY A 329 -22.91 -15.05 23.23
CA GLY A 329 -24.01 -14.12 22.98
C GLY A 329 -23.93 -13.35 21.66
N GLU A 330 -22.95 -13.64 20.80
CA GLU A 330 -22.87 -13.02 19.46
C GLU A 330 -24.01 -13.41 18.54
N ASP A 331 -24.73 -14.47 18.86
CA ASP A 331 -25.92 -14.97 18.19
C ASP A 331 -27.23 -14.39 18.73
N ALA A 332 -27.18 -13.32 19.51
CA ALA A 332 -28.36 -12.63 20.08
C ALA A 332 -29.39 -12.35 18.99
N ARG A 333 -30.67 -12.54 19.35
CA ARG A 333 -31.80 -12.41 18.42
C ARG A 333 -31.94 -11.02 17.83
N SER A 334 -31.54 -9.98 18.59
CA SER A 334 -31.55 -8.58 18.15
C SER A 334 -30.46 -7.76 18.87
N GLY A 335 -30.24 -6.53 18.39
CA GLY A 335 -29.28 -5.60 18.98
C GLY A 335 -27.84 -5.78 18.50
N ILE A 336 -27.57 -6.77 17.66
CA ILE A 336 -26.27 -6.97 16.99
C ILE A 336 -26.46 -6.72 15.50
N ILE A 337 -25.57 -5.91 14.93
CA ILE A 337 -25.61 -5.52 13.53
C ILE A 337 -24.23 -5.68 12.93
N SER A 338 -24.16 -6.29 11.75
CA SER A 338 -22.96 -6.32 10.92
C SER A 338 -22.60 -4.90 10.46
N ALA A 339 -21.34 -4.50 10.60
CA ALA A 339 -20.84 -3.24 10.06
C ALA A 339 -21.05 -3.13 8.55
N VAL A 340 -20.84 -4.22 7.83
CA VAL A 340 -21.03 -4.29 6.38
C VAL A 340 -22.50 -4.14 6.00
N GLU A 341 -23.41 -4.76 6.76
CA GLU A 341 -24.85 -4.64 6.51
C GLU A 341 -25.37 -3.24 6.78
N MET A 342 -24.94 -2.63 7.87
CA MET A 342 -25.31 -1.24 8.20
C MET A 342 -24.85 -0.26 7.10
N LEU A 343 -23.57 -0.32 6.72
CA LEU A 343 -23.05 0.59 5.70
C LEU A 343 -23.66 0.34 4.33
N ARG A 344 -23.99 -0.92 4.04
CA ARG A 344 -24.72 -1.30 2.82
C ARG A 344 -26.12 -0.71 2.78
N ALA A 345 -26.89 -0.81 3.86
CA ALA A 345 -28.23 -0.21 3.96
C ALA A 345 -28.15 1.31 3.70
N ILE A 346 -27.19 1.99 4.34
CA ILE A 346 -26.93 3.42 4.08
C ILE A 346 -26.59 3.67 2.60
N GLY A 347 -25.77 2.81 2.00
CA GLY A 347 -25.39 2.88 0.58
C GLY A 347 -26.57 2.68 -0.38
N ASP A 348 -27.55 1.87 0.00
CA ASP A 348 -28.81 1.65 -0.72
C ASP A 348 -29.83 2.79 -0.52
N GLY A 349 -29.57 3.70 0.42
CA GLY A 349 -30.48 4.79 0.80
C GLY A 349 -31.50 4.38 1.87
N ASP A 350 -31.36 3.19 2.44
CA ASP A 350 -32.13 2.72 3.59
C ASP A 350 -31.41 3.15 4.87
N MET A 351 -31.86 4.27 5.46
CA MET A 351 -31.21 4.89 6.61
C MET A 351 -31.75 4.30 7.91
N PRO A 352 -30.95 3.49 8.66
CA PRO A 352 -31.37 3.01 9.96
C PRO A 352 -31.61 4.17 10.93
N ASP A 353 -32.60 4.05 11.83
CA ASP A 353 -32.83 5.02 12.89
C ASP A 353 -32.18 4.56 14.21
N TYR A 354 -31.20 5.35 14.66
CA TYR A 354 -30.53 5.14 15.94
C TYR A 354 -30.85 6.20 16.99
N THR A 355 -31.91 6.98 16.76
CA THR A 355 -32.33 8.03 17.67
C THR A 355 -32.46 7.51 19.11
N GLY A 356 -31.71 8.12 20.02
CA GLY A 356 -31.70 7.77 21.46
C GLY A 356 -30.98 6.47 21.83
N LYS A 357 -30.51 5.68 20.84
CA LYS A 357 -29.79 4.42 21.10
C LYS A 357 -28.35 4.66 21.53
N ARG A 358 -27.83 3.74 22.33
CA ARG A 358 -26.39 3.65 22.64
C ARG A 358 -25.79 2.60 21.75
N VAL A 359 -24.74 2.97 20.99
CA VAL A 359 -24.07 2.09 20.02
C VAL A 359 -22.67 1.77 20.50
N ILE A 360 -22.31 0.50 20.47
CA ILE A 360 -20.95 0.03 20.73
C ILE A 360 -20.40 -0.50 19.41
N VAL A 361 -19.26 0.04 18.98
CA VAL A 361 -18.56 -0.39 17.77
C VAL A 361 -17.29 -1.13 18.18
N ILE A 362 -17.11 -2.35 17.68
CA ILE A 362 -15.95 -3.18 18.04
C ILE A 362 -14.97 -3.19 16.87
N GLY A 363 -13.77 -2.67 17.12
CA GLY A 363 -12.70 -2.63 16.15
C GLY A 363 -11.98 -1.29 16.07
N GLY A 364 -10.81 -1.28 15.42
CA GLY A 364 -9.95 -0.09 15.28
C GLY A 364 -9.48 0.14 13.85
N GLY A 365 -10.26 -0.30 12.85
CA GLY A 365 -10.00 -0.03 11.42
C GLY A 365 -10.89 1.10 10.89
N ASN A 366 -10.63 1.55 9.64
CA ASN A 366 -11.41 2.59 8.98
C ASN A 366 -12.92 2.30 8.95
N VAL A 367 -13.32 1.03 8.77
CA VAL A 367 -14.73 0.60 8.80
C VAL A 367 -15.37 0.90 10.16
N ALA A 368 -14.65 0.67 11.27
CA ALA A 368 -15.17 0.97 12.61
C ALA A 368 -15.38 2.49 12.80
N MET A 369 -14.48 3.31 12.28
CA MET A 369 -14.63 4.77 12.31
C MET A 369 -15.85 5.20 11.46
N ASP A 370 -16.01 4.63 10.27
CA ASP A 370 -17.15 4.91 9.39
C ASP A 370 -18.49 4.54 10.04
N VAL A 371 -18.57 3.37 10.70
CA VAL A 371 -19.75 2.92 11.44
C VAL A 371 -20.04 3.85 12.64
N ALA A 372 -19.01 4.19 13.42
CA ALA A 372 -19.16 5.03 14.59
C ALA A 372 -19.70 6.43 14.22
N ARG A 373 -19.04 7.09 13.26
CA ARG A 373 -19.45 8.41 12.76
C ARG A 373 -20.81 8.38 12.10
N SER A 374 -21.14 7.32 11.34
CA SER A 374 -22.47 7.13 10.77
C SER A 374 -23.52 6.96 11.86
N SER A 375 -23.22 6.24 12.94
CA SER A 375 -24.15 6.04 14.07
C SER A 375 -24.51 7.36 14.77
N ILE A 376 -23.52 8.26 14.98
CA ILE A 376 -23.79 9.63 15.48
C ILE A 376 -24.76 10.36 14.55
N ARG A 377 -24.50 10.34 13.23
CA ARG A 377 -25.30 11.03 12.22
C ARG A 377 -26.71 10.45 12.08
N LEU A 378 -26.89 9.19 12.47
CA LEU A 378 -28.19 8.51 12.52
C LEU A 378 -28.92 8.69 13.86
N GLY A 379 -28.43 9.59 14.73
CA GLY A 379 -29.13 10.02 15.94
C GLY A 379 -28.79 9.23 17.20
N ALA A 380 -27.73 8.42 17.20
CA ALA A 380 -27.30 7.72 18.41
C ALA A 380 -26.97 8.70 19.53
N SER A 381 -27.50 8.44 20.75
CA SER A 381 -27.28 9.28 21.94
C SER A 381 -25.86 9.11 22.51
N LYS A 382 -25.25 7.98 22.28
CA LYS A 382 -23.87 7.67 22.68
C LYS A 382 -23.27 6.64 21.73
N VAL A 383 -22.03 6.87 21.29
CA VAL A 383 -21.26 5.91 20.50
C VAL A 383 -19.92 5.66 21.17
N SER A 384 -19.61 4.39 21.46
CA SER A 384 -18.34 3.97 22.06
C SER A 384 -17.63 3.00 21.14
N ILE A 385 -16.38 3.28 20.81
CA ILE A 385 -15.50 2.42 20.02
C ILE A 385 -14.66 1.60 20.98
N VAL A 386 -14.79 0.29 20.95
CA VAL A 386 -14.05 -0.65 21.83
C VAL A 386 -12.90 -1.26 21.04
N TYR A 387 -11.68 -1.07 21.52
CA TYR A 387 -10.49 -1.59 20.87
C TYR A 387 -9.55 -2.31 21.85
N ARG A 388 -9.12 -3.52 21.47
CA ARG A 388 -8.30 -4.40 22.33
C ARG A 388 -6.85 -3.96 22.52
N ARG A 389 -6.36 -3.02 21.72
CA ARG A 389 -5.01 -2.46 21.80
C ARG A 389 -5.09 -0.97 22.10
N ARG A 390 -3.94 -0.30 22.09
CA ARG A 390 -3.89 1.17 22.27
C ARG A 390 -4.41 1.86 21.01
N LYS A 391 -4.89 3.07 21.17
CA LYS A 391 -5.30 3.95 20.06
C LYS A 391 -4.21 4.09 19.01
N ALA A 392 -2.95 4.23 19.45
CA ALA A 392 -1.80 4.31 18.55
C ALA A 392 -1.55 3.03 17.71
N ASP A 393 -2.13 1.89 18.10
CA ASP A 393 -2.02 0.63 17.37
C ASP A 393 -3.22 0.39 16.43
N MET A 394 -4.11 1.36 16.28
CA MET A 394 -5.24 1.27 15.35
C MET A 394 -4.75 1.25 13.91
N THR A 395 -5.43 0.46 13.08
CA THR A 395 -5.16 0.43 11.63
C THR A 395 -5.96 1.48 10.86
N ALA A 396 -6.88 2.17 11.53
CA ALA A 396 -7.56 3.33 10.97
C ALA A 396 -6.58 4.49 10.76
N LEU A 397 -6.83 5.30 9.73
CA LEU A 397 -6.09 6.55 9.55
C LEU A 397 -6.30 7.46 10.78
N GLU A 398 -5.24 8.10 11.24
CA GLU A 398 -5.29 8.99 12.40
C GLU A 398 -6.36 10.08 12.24
N GLU A 399 -6.49 10.65 11.04
CA GLU A 399 -7.52 11.64 10.71
C GLU A 399 -8.95 11.13 10.91
N GLU A 400 -9.19 9.82 10.68
CA GLU A 400 -10.52 9.22 10.88
C GLU A 400 -10.82 8.97 12.36
N VAL A 401 -9.80 8.61 13.13
CA VAL A 401 -9.93 8.46 14.59
C VAL A 401 -10.19 9.80 15.26
N VAL A 402 -9.39 10.82 14.90
CA VAL A 402 -9.59 12.19 15.39
C VAL A 402 -10.97 12.73 14.97
N GLY A 403 -11.39 12.43 13.74
CA GLY A 403 -12.73 12.81 13.24
C GLY A 403 -13.86 12.15 14.03
N ALA A 404 -13.73 10.89 14.42
CA ALA A 404 -14.71 10.19 15.22
C ALA A 404 -14.82 10.77 16.64
N GLU A 405 -13.69 11.07 17.30
CA GLU A 405 -13.67 11.74 18.60
C GLU A 405 -14.25 13.15 18.54
N ALA A 406 -13.92 13.92 17.50
CA ALA A 406 -14.48 15.28 17.31
C ALA A 406 -15.99 15.28 17.07
N GLU A 407 -16.55 14.20 16.52
CA GLU A 407 -18.00 14.01 16.36
C GLU A 407 -18.67 13.45 17.62
N GLY A 408 -17.92 13.19 18.71
CA GLY A 408 -18.45 12.79 20.00
C GLY A 408 -18.43 11.27 20.26
N CYS A 409 -17.62 10.51 19.52
CA CYS A 409 -17.41 9.09 19.82
C CYS A 409 -16.40 8.93 20.97
N ASP A 410 -16.70 8.07 21.95
CA ASP A 410 -15.75 7.66 23.00
C ASP A 410 -14.85 6.54 22.46
N VAL A 411 -13.53 6.66 22.60
CA VAL A 411 -12.59 5.58 22.28
C VAL A 411 -12.15 4.89 23.57
N LEU A 412 -12.50 3.61 23.71
CA LEU A 412 -12.19 2.77 24.84
C LEU A 412 -11.05 1.79 24.46
N GLU A 413 -9.84 2.13 24.87
CA GLU A 413 -8.64 1.36 24.57
C GLU A 413 -8.44 0.18 25.55
N LEU A 414 -7.63 -0.81 25.13
CA LEU A 414 -7.21 -1.96 25.92
C LEU A 414 -8.39 -2.77 26.48
N MET A 415 -9.52 -2.74 25.78
CA MET A 415 -10.73 -3.48 26.13
C MET A 415 -10.99 -4.57 25.11
N SER A 416 -11.03 -5.82 25.59
CA SER A 416 -11.35 -6.99 24.75
C SER A 416 -12.73 -7.50 25.14
N PRO A 417 -13.68 -7.58 24.18
CA PRO A 417 -14.98 -8.16 24.41
C PRO A 417 -14.88 -9.63 24.84
N VAL A 418 -15.62 -10.03 25.87
CA VAL A 418 -15.65 -11.42 26.40
C VAL A 418 -17.00 -12.07 26.08
N ARG A 419 -18.09 -11.33 26.30
CA ARG A 419 -19.45 -11.82 26.03
C ARG A 419 -20.43 -10.67 25.81
N ILE A 420 -21.54 -10.98 25.18
CA ILE A 420 -22.69 -10.09 25.02
C ILE A 420 -23.76 -10.50 26.02
N LYS A 421 -24.19 -9.57 26.87
CA LYS A 421 -25.33 -9.78 27.76
C LYS A 421 -26.62 -9.71 26.97
N GLN A 422 -27.49 -10.68 27.22
CA GLN A 422 -28.83 -10.75 26.63
C GLN A 422 -29.88 -10.60 27.73
N ASP A 423 -31.05 -10.09 27.36
CA ASP A 423 -32.24 -10.12 28.20
C ASP A 423 -32.96 -11.48 28.09
N GLU A 424 -34.12 -11.59 28.77
CA GLU A 424 -34.94 -12.81 28.76
C GLU A 424 -35.51 -13.14 27.36
N GLU A 425 -35.60 -12.16 26.46
CA GLU A 425 -36.07 -12.31 25.09
C GLU A 425 -34.94 -12.64 24.12
N GLY A 426 -33.69 -12.70 24.58
CA GLY A 426 -32.51 -12.99 23.79
C GLY A 426 -31.99 -11.78 23.01
N SER A 427 -32.33 -10.56 23.41
CA SER A 427 -31.85 -9.32 22.81
C SER A 427 -30.57 -8.83 23.49
N ALA A 428 -29.61 -8.32 22.72
CA ALA A 428 -28.37 -7.77 23.27
C ALA A 428 -28.64 -6.48 24.07
N ILE A 429 -28.23 -6.47 25.35
CA ILE A 429 -28.41 -5.33 26.29
C ILE A 429 -27.09 -4.75 26.78
N GLY A 430 -25.97 -5.36 26.48
CA GLY A 430 -24.65 -4.86 26.88
C GLY A 430 -23.50 -5.75 26.48
N LEU A 431 -22.31 -5.19 26.54
CA LEU A 431 -21.03 -5.86 26.27
C LEU A 431 -20.21 -5.96 27.55
N VAL A 432 -19.56 -7.11 27.78
CA VAL A 432 -18.65 -7.36 28.91
C VAL A 432 -17.23 -7.50 28.39
#